data_c7c034707fe489dde5a99b40c62e1e0b
#
_entry.id   c7c034707fe489dde5a99b40c62e1e0b
#
_cell.length_a   1.000
_cell.length_b   1.000
_cell.length_c   1.000
_cell.angle_alpha   90.00
_cell.angle_beta   90.00
_cell.angle_gamma   90.00
#
_symmetry.space_group_name_H-M   'P 1'
#
loop_
_entity.id
_entity.type
_entity.pdbx_description
1 polymer ?
#
loop_
_entity_poly.entity_id
_entity_poly.type
_entity_poly.pdbx_seq_one_letter_code
_entity_poly.pdbx_strand_id
1 'polypeptide(L)'
;DSVTSTKIKALLLPKPLDEMRDPRDKFRHVDTVIAAAGLKITSPDLDGVLAGSPLYVVNNLEDEERLKANIETEIKSAIIQTESNGIILRCDTIGSIEAITELLKKENIPVRSADLGNITRRDILSASAVREKDRYIGVVLGFNVKVLEEAEKEAYERRIKIFNEKIIYNLLRNYSEWVTYEKTHEDSIIFNEIPPICKFQFLKGYVFRRNNPAVFGAEILIGRLRQKISIMDEKGKRVE
;
A
#
# COMPACT_ATOMS: atom_id res chain seq x y z
N ASP A 1 -16.30 -14.55 -13.52
CA ASP A 1 -16.68 -13.13 -13.69
C ASP A 1 -17.88 -13.00 -14.62
N SER A 2 -19.06 -13.50 -14.20
CA SER A 2 -20.31 -13.45 -14.97
C SER A 2 -21.35 -12.64 -14.18
N VAL A 3 -22.11 -11.80 -14.89
CA VAL A 3 -23.25 -11.11 -14.32
C VAL A 3 -24.35 -12.14 -14.05
N THR A 4 -24.88 -12.16 -12.82
CA THR A 4 -25.91 -13.09 -12.40
C THR A 4 -27.25 -12.39 -12.38
N SER A 5 -28.27 -12.99 -13.03
CA SER A 5 -29.67 -12.57 -12.99
C SER A 5 -30.46 -13.53 -12.09
N THR A 6 -31.14 -13.00 -11.08
CA THR A 6 -31.86 -13.82 -10.10
C THR A 6 -33.10 -13.11 -9.56
N LYS A 7 -34.03 -13.88 -8.99
CA LYS A 7 -35.25 -13.34 -8.37
C LYS A 7 -35.09 -13.16 -6.87
N ILE A 8 -35.41 -11.98 -6.38
CA ILE A 8 -35.40 -11.70 -4.94
C ILE A 8 -36.59 -12.48 -4.30
N LYS A 9 -36.27 -13.30 -3.27
CA LYS A 9 -37.28 -14.06 -2.49
C LYS A 9 -37.79 -13.28 -1.29
N ALA A 10 -36.91 -12.50 -0.64
CA ALA A 10 -37.26 -11.73 0.54
C ALA A 10 -36.38 -10.50 0.70
N LEU A 11 -37.04 -9.43 1.16
CA LEU A 11 -36.37 -8.21 1.62
C LEU A 11 -36.50 -8.15 3.14
N LEU A 12 -35.38 -7.98 3.82
CA LEU A 12 -35.29 -8.01 5.27
C LEU A 12 -34.68 -6.68 5.74
N LEU A 13 -35.49 -5.88 6.44
CA LEU A 13 -35.06 -4.60 6.99
C LEU A 13 -34.60 -4.79 8.45
N PRO A 14 -33.43 -4.26 8.87
CA PRO A 14 -33.02 -4.28 10.27
C PRO A 14 -34.04 -3.56 11.14
N LYS A 15 -34.40 -4.15 12.29
CA LYS A 15 -35.22 -3.48 13.29
C LYS A 15 -34.41 -2.41 14.02
N PRO A 16 -35.01 -1.30 14.42
CA PRO A 16 -34.39 -0.34 15.33
C PRO A 16 -33.93 -1.04 16.62
N LEU A 17 -32.83 -0.55 17.20
CA LEU A 17 -32.24 -1.14 18.42
C LEU A 17 -33.23 -1.22 19.57
N ASP A 18 -34.16 -0.27 19.68
CA ASP A 18 -35.18 -0.18 20.72
C ASP A 18 -36.25 -1.26 20.61
N GLU A 19 -36.44 -1.82 19.42
CA GLU A 19 -37.46 -2.89 19.16
C GLU A 19 -36.85 -4.30 19.26
N MET A 20 -35.52 -4.43 19.44
CA MET A 20 -34.85 -5.73 19.53
C MET A 20 -34.97 -6.30 20.96
N ARG A 21 -36.06 -7.02 21.23
CA ARG A 21 -36.25 -7.75 22.50
C ARG A 21 -35.53 -9.12 22.52
N ASP A 22 -35.37 -9.74 21.35
CA ASP A 22 -34.66 -11.00 21.18
C ASP A 22 -33.49 -10.81 20.16
N PRO A 23 -32.27 -11.22 20.51
CA PRO A 23 -31.11 -11.18 19.58
C PRO A 23 -31.31 -11.98 18.29
N ARG A 24 -32.30 -12.88 18.24
CA ARG A 24 -32.64 -13.70 17.08
C ARG A 24 -33.55 -12.97 16.09
N ASP A 25 -34.31 -11.98 16.55
CA ASP A 25 -35.34 -11.26 15.77
C ASP A 25 -34.81 -9.86 15.34
N LYS A 26 -33.68 -9.86 14.64
CA LYS A 26 -33.01 -8.65 14.19
C LYS A 26 -33.59 -8.00 12.93
N PHE A 27 -34.42 -8.72 12.19
CA PHE A 27 -34.91 -8.30 10.89
C PHE A 27 -36.43 -8.46 10.78
N ARG A 28 -37.08 -7.55 10.06
CA ARG A 28 -38.48 -7.68 9.65
C ARG A 28 -38.59 -7.86 8.14
N HIS A 29 -39.51 -8.68 7.69
CA HIS A 29 -39.89 -8.82 6.28
C HIS A 29 -40.62 -7.57 5.80
N VAL A 30 -40.24 -7.10 4.60
CA VAL A 30 -40.89 -5.96 3.95
C VAL A 30 -41.03 -6.25 2.47
N ASP A 31 -42.12 -5.76 1.88
CA ASP A 31 -42.39 -5.93 0.44
C ASP A 31 -41.73 -4.85 -0.40
N THR A 32 -41.54 -3.67 0.18
CA THR A 32 -41.00 -2.52 -0.51
C THR A 32 -40.03 -1.73 0.42
N VAL A 33 -38.96 -1.24 -0.12
CA VAL A 33 -37.99 -0.39 0.61
C VAL A 33 -37.74 0.88 -0.19
N ILE A 34 -37.79 2.02 0.50
CA ILE A 34 -37.54 3.33 -0.08
C ILE A 34 -36.04 3.69 0.10
N ALA A 35 -35.49 4.54 -0.77
CA ALA A 35 -34.10 4.92 -0.81
C ALA A 35 -33.49 5.30 0.55
N ALA A 36 -32.17 5.14 0.65
CA ALA A 36 -31.33 5.35 1.83
C ALA A 36 -31.56 4.37 2.99
N ALA A 37 -31.87 3.10 2.70
CA ALA A 37 -31.97 2.06 3.70
C ALA A 37 -31.00 0.90 3.43
N GLY A 38 -30.33 0.42 4.49
CA GLY A 38 -29.59 -0.84 4.46
C GLY A 38 -30.55 -2.01 4.64
N LEU A 39 -30.48 -3.03 3.78
CA LEU A 39 -31.34 -4.21 3.87
C LEU A 39 -30.56 -5.49 3.57
N LYS A 40 -31.11 -6.61 4.05
CA LYS A 40 -30.65 -7.94 3.70
C LYS A 40 -31.57 -8.52 2.62
N ILE A 41 -30.96 -8.92 1.49
CA ILE A 41 -31.67 -9.55 0.38
C ILE A 41 -31.46 -11.06 0.44
N THR A 42 -32.49 -11.83 0.18
CA THR A 42 -32.40 -13.28 0.03
C THR A 42 -32.78 -13.67 -1.40
N SER A 43 -31.90 -14.38 -2.06
CA SER A 43 -32.07 -14.89 -3.41
C SER A 43 -31.34 -16.23 -3.57
N PRO A 44 -31.75 -17.13 -4.49
CA PRO A 44 -31.17 -18.47 -4.62
C PRO A 44 -29.75 -18.44 -5.21
N ASP A 45 -29.47 -17.54 -6.14
CA ASP A 45 -28.27 -17.57 -6.99
C ASP A 45 -27.32 -16.41 -6.70
N LEU A 46 -27.03 -16.16 -5.40
CA LEU A 46 -26.09 -15.12 -4.97
C LEU A 46 -24.67 -15.66 -4.68
N ASP A 47 -24.47 -16.95 -4.90
CA ASP A 47 -23.16 -17.56 -4.71
C ASP A 47 -22.16 -17.04 -5.75
N GLY A 48 -21.05 -16.47 -5.26
CA GLY A 48 -20.03 -15.88 -6.14
C GLY A 48 -20.24 -14.39 -6.48
N VAL A 49 -21.30 -13.75 -6.00
CA VAL A 49 -21.44 -12.30 -6.13
C VAL A 49 -20.44 -11.59 -5.24
N LEU A 50 -19.67 -10.68 -5.85
CA LEU A 50 -18.63 -9.92 -5.16
C LEU A 50 -19.20 -8.77 -4.34
N ALA A 51 -18.67 -8.55 -3.15
CA ALA A 51 -19.05 -7.43 -2.32
C ALA A 51 -18.73 -6.09 -3.01
N GLY A 52 -19.69 -5.17 -3.00
CA GLY A 52 -19.58 -3.88 -3.70
C GLY A 52 -20.05 -3.92 -5.16
N SER A 53 -20.47 -5.08 -5.68
CA SER A 53 -21.05 -5.15 -7.02
C SER A 53 -22.36 -4.35 -7.12
N PRO A 54 -22.59 -3.61 -8.21
CA PRO A 54 -23.85 -2.91 -8.44
C PRO A 54 -25.00 -3.90 -8.63
N LEU A 55 -26.19 -3.51 -8.18
CA LEU A 55 -27.40 -4.29 -8.29
C LEU A 55 -28.47 -3.46 -9.02
N TYR A 56 -28.95 -3.97 -10.14
CA TYR A 56 -29.96 -3.31 -10.97
C TYR A 56 -31.25 -4.13 -11.02
N VAL A 57 -32.38 -3.43 -11.06
CA VAL A 57 -33.70 -4.05 -11.24
C VAL A 57 -33.95 -4.16 -12.74
N VAL A 58 -34.30 -5.37 -13.18
CA VAL A 58 -34.62 -5.69 -14.57
C VAL A 58 -36.15 -5.90 -14.68
N ASN A 59 -36.82 -5.10 -15.53
CA ASN A 59 -38.21 -5.21 -15.78
C ASN A 59 -38.52 -5.95 -17.09
N ASN A 60 -37.65 -5.87 -18.08
CA ASN A 60 -37.84 -6.44 -19.43
C ASN A 60 -36.53 -7.14 -19.90
N LEU A 61 -36.67 -8.12 -20.78
CA LEU A 61 -35.52 -8.87 -21.36
C LEU A 61 -34.52 -7.97 -22.12
N GLU A 62 -35.01 -6.96 -22.82
CA GLU A 62 -34.15 -6.01 -23.54
C GLU A 62 -33.27 -5.17 -22.60
N ASP A 63 -33.81 -4.80 -21.44
CA ASP A 63 -33.06 -4.10 -20.40
C ASP A 63 -31.99 -4.99 -19.76
N GLU A 64 -32.23 -6.31 -19.71
CA GLU A 64 -31.29 -7.25 -19.10
C GLU A 64 -29.95 -7.29 -19.83
N GLU A 65 -29.95 -7.39 -21.17
CA GLU A 65 -28.71 -7.41 -21.95
C GLU A 65 -27.92 -6.10 -21.83
N ARG A 66 -28.63 -4.98 -21.90
CA ARG A 66 -28.02 -3.65 -21.75
C ARG A 66 -27.40 -3.45 -20.38
N LEU A 67 -28.08 -3.86 -19.31
CA LEU A 67 -27.59 -3.76 -17.94
C LEU A 67 -26.44 -4.71 -17.67
N LYS A 68 -26.45 -5.91 -18.24
CA LYS A 68 -25.30 -6.84 -18.17
C LYS A 68 -24.05 -6.21 -18.75
N ALA A 69 -24.13 -5.62 -19.95
CA ALA A 69 -23.01 -4.95 -20.59
C ALA A 69 -22.49 -3.75 -19.77
N ASN A 70 -23.40 -2.97 -19.17
CA ASN A 70 -23.03 -1.86 -18.30
C ASN A 70 -22.28 -2.33 -17.05
N ILE A 71 -22.80 -3.36 -16.35
CA ILE A 71 -22.17 -3.94 -15.16
C ILE A 71 -20.77 -4.48 -15.49
N GLU A 72 -20.64 -5.22 -16.60
CA GLU A 72 -19.32 -5.72 -17.03
C GLU A 72 -18.32 -4.61 -17.30
N THR A 73 -18.78 -3.52 -17.90
CA THR A 73 -17.93 -2.35 -18.18
C THR A 73 -17.51 -1.65 -16.89
N GLU A 74 -18.44 -1.50 -15.95
CA GLU A 74 -18.21 -0.89 -14.64
C GLU A 74 -17.23 -1.71 -13.81
N ILE A 75 -17.40 -3.04 -13.76
CA ILE A 75 -16.46 -3.94 -13.08
C ILE A 75 -15.07 -3.91 -13.75
N LYS A 76 -15.01 -3.97 -15.08
CA LYS A 76 -13.74 -3.90 -15.82
C LYS A 76 -13.00 -2.57 -15.60
N SER A 77 -13.74 -1.46 -15.47
CA SER A 77 -13.14 -0.15 -15.18
C SER A 77 -12.62 -0.03 -13.75
N ALA A 78 -13.23 -0.74 -12.80
CA ALA A 78 -12.80 -0.76 -11.40
C ALA A 78 -11.56 -1.66 -11.16
N ILE A 79 -11.37 -2.71 -11.99
CA ILE A 79 -10.17 -3.55 -11.94
C ILE A 79 -9.05 -2.86 -12.73
N ILE A 80 -8.22 -2.14 -12.01
CA ILE A 80 -7.17 -1.34 -12.60
C ILE A 80 -5.92 -2.19 -12.84
N GLN A 81 -5.55 -2.37 -14.10
CA GLN A 81 -4.18 -2.74 -14.49
C GLN A 81 -3.56 -1.53 -15.17
N THR A 82 -2.91 -0.66 -14.42
CA THR A 82 -2.56 0.66 -14.94
C THR A 82 -1.11 0.85 -15.31
N GLU A 83 -0.17 0.21 -14.61
CA GLU A 83 1.24 0.49 -14.86
C GLU A 83 2.11 -0.78 -14.84
N SER A 84 3.20 -0.75 -15.59
CA SER A 84 4.19 -1.85 -15.57
C SER A 84 4.91 -1.95 -14.23
N ASN A 85 4.95 -0.86 -13.46
CA ASN A 85 5.56 -0.74 -12.14
C ASN A 85 4.57 -0.09 -11.17
N GLY A 86 4.42 -0.65 -9.97
CA GLY A 86 3.54 -0.07 -8.95
C GLY A 86 3.19 -1.08 -7.86
N ILE A 87 2.47 -0.61 -6.88
CA ILE A 87 1.99 -1.38 -5.73
C ILE A 87 0.94 -2.40 -6.18
N ILE A 88 0.91 -3.54 -5.54
CA ILE A 88 -0.17 -4.53 -5.66
C ILE A 88 -1.19 -4.25 -4.57
N LEU A 89 -2.44 -4.01 -4.95
CA LEU A 89 -3.54 -3.72 -4.03
C LEU A 89 -4.57 -4.85 -4.03
N ARG A 90 -4.99 -5.27 -2.83
CA ARG A 90 -6.09 -6.21 -2.61
C ARG A 90 -7.10 -5.61 -1.63
N CYS A 91 -8.38 -5.63 -2.01
CA CYS A 91 -9.47 -5.07 -1.21
C CYS A 91 -10.63 -6.04 -1.07
N ASP A 92 -11.49 -5.75 -0.11
CA ASP A 92 -12.75 -6.49 0.12
C ASP A 92 -13.87 -6.08 -0.82
N THR A 93 -13.88 -4.83 -1.30
CA THR A 93 -14.95 -4.27 -2.14
C THR A 93 -14.40 -3.40 -3.28
N ILE A 94 -15.19 -3.23 -4.34
CA ILE A 94 -14.87 -2.37 -5.48
C ILE A 94 -14.69 -0.90 -5.04
N GLY A 95 -15.60 -0.40 -4.20
CA GLY A 95 -15.50 0.98 -3.68
C GLY A 95 -14.24 1.22 -2.85
N SER A 96 -13.73 0.19 -2.15
CA SER A 96 -12.45 0.27 -1.44
C SER A 96 -11.26 0.39 -2.41
N ILE A 97 -11.30 -0.34 -3.54
CA ILE A 97 -10.30 -0.23 -4.61
C ILE A 97 -10.25 1.20 -5.15
N GLU A 98 -11.40 1.74 -5.53
CA GLU A 98 -11.51 3.10 -6.08
C GLU A 98 -10.98 4.14 -5.11
N ALA A 99 -11.46 4.09 -3.85
CA ALA A 99 -11.06 5.05 -2.82
C ALA A 99 -9.54 5.01 -2.54
N ILE A 100 -8.97 3.81 -2.38
CA ILE A 100 -7.54 3.67 -2.07
C ILE A 100 -6.68 4.03 -3.29
N THR A 101 -7.09 3.64 -4.49
CA THR A 101 -6.38 3.97 -5.73
C THR A 101 -6.36 5.48 -5.96
N GLU A 102 -7.47 6.19 -5.69
CA GLU A 102 -7.52 7.64 -5.80
C GLU A 102 -6.58 8.32 -4.79
N LEU A 103 -6.53 7.82 -3.56
CA LEU A 103 -5.62 8.34 -2.54
C LEU A 103 -4.15 8.09 -2.90
N LEU A 104 -3.80 6.89 -3.36
CA LEU A 104 -2.45 6.57 -3.83
C LEU A 104 -2.05 7.46 -5.01
N LYS A 105 -2.97 7.72 -5.94
CA LYS A 105 -2.75 8.61 -7.07
C LYS A 105 -2.48 10.06 -6.64
N LYS A 106 -3.18 10.57 -5.62
CA LYS A 106 -2.92 11.90 -5.04
C LYS A 106 -1.52 12.01 -4.43
N GLU A 107 -1.00 10.91 -3.88
CA GLU A 107 0.35 10.80 -3.34
C GLU A 107 1.42 10.50 -4.42
N ASN A 108 1.02 10.43 -5.70
CA ASN A 108 1.87 10.01 -6.83
C ASN A 108 2.48 8.61 -6.65
N ILE A 109 1.76 7.70 -6.00
CA ILE A 109 2.18 6.32 -5.81
C ILE A 109 1.52 5.47 -6.89
N PRO A 110 2.30 4.86 -7.80
CA PRO A 110 1.76 4.07 -8.89
C PRO A 110 1.16 2.76 -8.40
N VAL A 111 0.05 2.35 -8.97
CA VAL A 111 -0.62 1.08 -8.71
C VAL A 111 -0.50 0.19 -9.94
N ARG A 112 0.16 -0.96 -9.81
CA ARG A 112 0.31 -1.95 -10.87
C ARG A 112 -0.96 -2.76 -11.09
N SER A 113 -1.54 -3.23 -10.01
CA SER A 113 -2.79 -3.98 -10.05
C SER A 113 -3.60 -3.73 -8.79
N ALA A 114 -4.89 -3.55 -8.94
CA ALA A 114 -5.86 -3.51 -7.85
C ALA A 114 -6.96 -4.52 -8.15
N ASP A 115 -7.24 -5.42 -7.20
CA ASP A 115 -8.17 -6.53 -7.41
C ASP A 115 -8.85 -6.93 -6.10
N LEU A 116 -9.93 -7.68 -6.20
CA LEU A 116 -10.74 -8.13 -5.07
C LEU A 116 -10.20 -9.43 -4.45
N GLY A 117 -10.48 -9.59 -3.16
CA GLY A 117 -10.25 -10.83 -2.43
C GLY A 117 -8.93 -10.89 -1.68
N ASN A 118 -8.60 -12.08 -1.20
CA ASN A 118 -7.46 -12.31 -0.32
C ASN A 118 -6.11 -12.14 -1.04
N ILE A 119 -5.09 -11.80 -0.27
CA ILE A 119 -3.71 -11.75 -0.76
C ILE A 119 -3.21 -13.16 -1.00
N THR A 120 -2.77 -13.41 -2.23
CA THR A 120 -2.34 -14.71 -2.73
C THR A 120 -0.83 -14.75 -3.00
N ARG A 121 -0.28 -15.96 -3.16
CA ARG A 121 1.10 -16.15 -3.61
C ARG A 121 1.43 -15.40 -4.90
N ARG A 122 0.48 -15.34 -5.84
CA ARG A 122 0.64 -14.62 -7.12
C ARG A 122 0.91 -13.12 -6.92
N ASP A 123 0.27 -12.51 -5.95
CA ASP A 123 0.45 -11.10 -5.63
C ASP A 123 1.87 -10.82 -5.13
N ILE A 124 2.38 -11.72 -4.30
CA ILE A 124 3.76 -11.65 -3.79
C ILE A 124 4.79 -11.79 -4.92
N LEU A 125 4.57 -12.73 -5.85
CA LEU A 125 5.43 -12.88 -7.03
C LEU A 125 5.40 -11.63 -7.91
N SER A 126 4.22 -11.04 -8.09
CA SER A 126 4.07 -9.78 -8.85
C SER A 126 4.78 -8.61 -8.16
N ALA A 127 4.67 -8.49 -6.84
CA ALA A 127 5.37 -7.48 -6.06
C ALA A 127 6.89 -7.70 -6.07
N SER A 128 7.35 -8.96 -6.04
CA SER A 128 8.78 -9.29 -6.14
C SER A 128 9.40 -8.79 -7.45
N ALA A 129 8.69 -8.97 -8.58
CA ALA A 129 9.16 -8.48 -9.87
C ALA A 129 9.22 -6.93 -9.94
N VAL A 130 8.34 -6.23 -9.23
CA VAL A 130 8.40 -4.77 -9.09
C VAL A 130 9.56 -4.35 -8.21
N ARG A 131 9.78 -5.06 -7.09
CA ARG A 131 10.83 -4.76 -6.12
C ARG A 131 12.24 -4.79 -6.71
N GLU A 132 12.50 -5.63 -7.71
CA GLU A 132 13.79 -5.64 -8.42
C GLU A 132 14.12 -4.30 -9.08
N LYS A 133 13.09 -3.54 -9.45
CA LYS A 133 13.23 -2.23 -10.09
C LYS A 133 13.12 -1.09 -9.07
N ASP A 134 12.19 -1.18 -8.16
CA ASP A 134 11.96 -0.20 -7.11
C ASP A 134 11.45 -0.92 -5.84
N ARG A 135 12.28 -0.92 -4.80
CA ARG A 135 11.99 -1.60 -3.54
C ARG A 135 10.84 -0.95 -2.75
N TYR A 136 10.57 0.33 -2.96
CA TYR A 136 9.57 1.06 -2.19
C TYR A 136 8.16 0.80 -2.69
N ILE A 137 7.99 0.57 -3.98
CA ILE A 137 6.69 0.24 -4.59
C ILE A 137 6.47 -1.27 -4.81
N GLY A 138 7.53 -2.09 -4.64
CA GLY A 138 7.45 -3.55 -4.69
C GLY A 138 6.86 -4.16 -3.42
N VAL A 139 5.66 -3.74 -3.03
CA VAL A 139 4.95 -4.13 -1.81
C VAL A 139 3.51 -4.54 -2.13
N VAL A 140 2.85 -5.20 -1.17
CA VAL A 140 1.43 -5.56 -1.27
C VAL A 140 0.66 -4.79 -0.20
N LEU A 141 -0.37 -4.08 -0.63
CA LEU A 141 -1.34 -3.43 0.25
C LEU A 141 -2.63 -4.26 0.29
N GLY A 142 -3.08 -4.61 1.48
CA GLY A 142 -4.35 -5.28 1.75
C GLY A 142 -5.29 -4.39 2.55
N PHE A 143 -6.52 -4.29 2.12
CA PHE A 143 -7.55 -3.58 2.87
C PHE A 143 -8.69 -4.52 3.21
N ASN A 144 -8.86 -4.80 4.50
CA ASN A 144 -9.91 -5.67 5.06
C ASN A 144 -9.97 -7.07 4.41
N VAL A 145 -8.84 -7.62 4.03
CA VAL A 145 -8.68 -8.94 3.40
C VAL A 145 -7.82 -9.85 4.27
N LYS A 146 -7.78 -11.14 3.96
CA LYS A 146 -6.87 -12.09 4.62
C LYS A 146 -5.62 -12.28 3.78
N VAL A 147 -4.50 -12.53 4.45
CA VAL A 147 -3.30 -13.04 3.81
C VAL A 147 -3.36 -14.56 3.84
N LEU A 148 -3.23 -15.22 2.70
CA LEU A 148 -3.19 -16.69 2.68
C LEU A 148 -1.84 -17.19 3.17
N GLU A 149 -1.80 -18.36 3.82
CA GLU A 149 -0.57 -18.94 4.38
C GLU A 149 0.56 -19.10 3.35
N GLU A 150 0.20 -19.46 2.11
CA GLU A 150 1.17 -19.56 1.00
C GLU A 150 1.76 -18.19 0.65
N ALA A 151 0.95 -17.14 0.74
CA ALA A 151 1.41 -15.78 0.48
C ALA A 151 2.34 -15.29 1.60
N GLU A 152 2.04 -15.59 2.85
CA GLU A 152 2.91 -15.24 3.99
C GLU A 152 4.29 -15.91 3.88
N LYS A 153 4.33 -17.21 3.55
CA LYS A 153 5.58 -17.94 3.34
C LYS A 153 6.42 -17.36 2.21
N GLU A 154 5.80 -17.13 1.04
CA GLU A 154 6.46 -16.54 -0.13
C GLU A 154 6.94 -15.12 0.16
N ALA A 155 6.15 -14.32 0.88
CA ALA A 155 6.52 -12.96 1.26
C ALA A 155 7.76 -12.94 2.19
N TYR A 156 7.82 -13.86 3.14
CA TYR A 156 8.97 -14.01 4.01
C TYR A 156 10.24 -14.40 3.24
N GLU A 157 10.15 -15.41 2.36
CA GLU A 157 11.27 -15.89 1.55
C GLU A 157 11.82 -14.78 0.62
N ARG A 158 10.92 -14.02 -0.01
CA ARG A 158 11.28 -12.94 -0.93
C ARG A 158 11.48 -11.59 -0.26
N ARG A 159 11.29 -11.51 1.05
CA ARG A 159 11.34 -10.26 1.83
C ARG A 159 10.39 -9.19 1.28
N ILE A 160 9.22 -9.57 0.81
CA ILE A 160 8.19 -8.64 0.36
C ILE A 160 7.41 -8.14 1.57
N LYS A 161 7.26 -6.83 1.68
CA LYS A 161 6.46 -6.22 2.74
C LYS A 161 4.98 -6.26 2.38
N ILE A 162 4.18 -6.73 3.31
CA ILE A 162 2.71 -6.72 3.23
C ILE A 162 2.20 -5.75 4.29
N PHE A 163 1.35 -4.80 3.88
CA PHE A 163 0.58 -3.94 4.77
C PHE A 163 -0.87 -4.35 4.64
N ASN A 164 -1.48 -4.82 5.71
CA ASN A 164 -2.88 -5.26 5.71
C ASN A 164 -3.62 -4.63 6.88
N GLU A 165 -4.59 -3.77 6.59
CA GLU A 165 -5.28 -2.95 7.56
C GLU A 165 -6.78 -2.92 7.29
N LYS A 166 -7.56 -2.59 8.33
CA LYS A 166 -9.02 -2.40 8.24
C LYS A 166 -9.42 -0.94 8.15
N ILE A 167 -8.49 -0.02 8.30
CA ILE A 167 -8.70 1.43 8.25
C ILE A 167 -7.80 1.99 7.15
N ILE A 168 -8.39 2.64 6.17
CA ILE A 168 -7.68 3.16 4.97
C ILE A 168 -6.52 4.09 5.36
N TYR A 169 -6.78 5.03 6.27
CA TYR A 169 -5.75 5.99 6.70
C TYR A 169 -4.57 5.32 7.42
N ASN A 170 -4.81 4.24 8.18
CA ASN A 170 -3.74 3.48 8.83
C ASN A 170 -2.90 2.74 7.77
N LEU A 171 -3.54 2.17 6.75
CA LEU A 171 -2.86 1.49 5.65
C LEU A 171 -1.86 2.42 4.96
N LEU A 172 -2.31 3.59 4.55
CA LEU A 172 -1.48 4.58 3.86
C LEU A 172 -0.38 5.14 4.78
N ARG A 173 -0.73 5.45 6.03
CA ARG A 173 0.24 5.95 7.01
C ARG A 173 1.35 4.93 7.27
N ASN A 174 1.01 3.68 7.56
CA ASN A 174 2.00 2.63 7.84
C ASN A 174 2.93 2.40 6.65
N TYR A 175 2.41 2.47 5.43
CA TYR A 175 3.21 2.41 4.22
C TYR A 175 4.15 3.63 4.09
N SER A 176 3.65 4.85 4.24
CA SER A 176 4.43 6.09 4.13
C SER A 176 5.51 6.19 5.20
N GLU A 177 5.20 5.82 6.44
CA GLU A 177 6.16 5.76 7.55
C GLU A 177 7.27 4.75 7.27
N TRP A 178 6.93 3.59 6.74
CA TRP A 178 7.91 2.58 6.35
C TRP A 178 8.82 3.07 5.21
N VAL A 179 8.27 3.70 4.17
CA VAL A 179 9.06 4.26 3.06
C VAL A 179 10.03 5.32 3.59
N THR A 180 9.55 6.19 4.47
CA THR A 180 10.38 7.25 5.07
C THR A 180 11.50 6.65 5.93
N TYR A 181 11.19 5.65 6.75
CA TYR A 181 12.17 4.95 7.56
C TYR A 181 13.25 4.27 6.72
N GLU A 182 12.86 3.53 5.68
CA GLU A 182 13.79 2.82 4.79
C GLU A 182 14.71 3.81 4.06
N LYS A 183 14.17 4.91 3.53
CA LYS A 183 14.98 5.96 2.87
C LYS A 183 15.98 6.58 3.83
N THR A 184 15.54 6.97 5.02
CA THR A 184 16.43 7.57 6.03
C THR A 184 17.53 6.60 6.47
N HIS A 185 17.19 5.31 6.57
CA HIS A 185 18.14 4.29 6.96
C HIS A 185 19.19 4.04 5.86
N GLU A 186 18.78 4.00 4.59
CA GLU A 186 19.69 3.90 3.44
C GLU A 186 20.64 5.11 3.38
N ASP A 187 20.08 6.31 3.50
CA ASP A 187 20.89 7.54 3.51
C ASP A 187 21.94 7.50 4.63
N SER A 188 21.57 6.98 5.79
CA SER A 188 22.51 6.84 6.92
C SER A 188 23.61 5.81 6.67
N ILE A 189 23.31 4.70 5.98
CA ILE A 189 24.30 3.69 5.58
C ILE A 189 25.24 4.26 4.54
N ILE A 190 24.72 4.85 3.48
CA ILE A 190 25.50 5.49 2.42
C ILE A 190 26.40 6.58 3.02
N PHE A 191 25.86 7.40 3.92
CA PHE A 191 26.62 8.47 4.58
C PHE A 191 27.73 7.92 5.48
N ASN A 192 27.58 6.71 6.02
CA ASN A 192 28.63 6.06 6.81
C ASN A 192 29.69 5.35 5.97
N GLU A 193 29.35 4.90 4.77
CA GLU A 193 30.25 4.22 3.83
C GLU A 193 31.08 5.20 2.99
N ILE A 194 30.53 6.40 2.70
CA ILE A 194 31.27 7.45 2.02
C ILE A 194 32.40 7.96 2.95
N PRO A 195 33.67 7.99 2.51
CA PRO A 195 34.74 8.60 3.28
C PRO A 195 34.34 10.04 3.63
N PRO A 196 34.47 10.46 4.89
CA PRO A 196 34.03 11.78 5.28
C PRO A 196 34.87 12.81 4.54
N ILE A 197 34.21 13.57 3.65
CA ILE A 197 34.85 14.74 3.04
C ILE A 197 34.97 15.80 4.14
N CYS A 198 36.19 16.23 4.42
CA CYS A 198 36.45 17.23 5.41
C CYS A 198 37.46 18.24 4.87
N LYS A 199 37.13 19.50 4.97
CA LYS A 199 38.06 20.59 4.76
C LYS A 199 38.36 21.22 6.11
N PHE A 200 39.62 21.28 6.47
CA PHE A 200 40.05 21.90 7.70
C PHE A 200 41.31 22.74 7.48
N GLN A 201 41.55 23.66 8.37
CA GLN A 201 42.69 24.59 8.34
C GLN A 201 43.48 24.50 9.64
N PHE A 202 44.79 24.52 9.54
CA PHE A 202 45.63 24.59 10.72
C PHE A 202 45.61 25.98 11.32
N LEU A 203 45.41 26.05 12.62
CA LEU A 203 45.43 27.32 13.35
C LEU A 203 46.83 27.79 13.57
N LYS A 204 47.16 29.02 13.08
CA LYS A 204 48.46 29.65 13.30
C LYS A 204 48.65 29.88 14.81
N GLY A 205 49.85 29.46 15.32
CA GLY A 205 50.18 29.61 16.73
C GLY A 205 49.78 28.44 17.62
N TYR A 206 49.01 27.48 17.12
CA TYR A 206 48.57 26.30 17.90
C TYR A 206 49.32 25.03 17.43
N VAL A 207 50.63 25.08 17.37
CA VAL A 207 51.50 23.92 17.11
C VAL A 207 52.09 23.48 18.44
N PHE A 208 51.59 22.40 18.99
CA PHE A 208 52.00 21.89 20.30
C PHE A 208 53.20 20.96 20.18
N ARG A 209 53.30 20.21 19.09
CA ARG A 209 54.39 19.26 18.81
C ARG A 209 54.53 19.09 17.31
N ARG A 210 55.78 19.20 16.82
CA ARG A 210 56.06 19.16 15.38
C ARG A 210 56.28 17.76 14.83
N ASN A 211 56.82 16.83 15.63
CA ASN A 211 57.22 15.49 15.16
C ASN A 211 56.83 14.41 16.21
N ASN A 212 56.58 13.19 15.75
CA ASN A 212 56.43 11.91 16.47
C ASN A 212 55.51 11.89 17.70
N PRO A 213 54.23 11.95 17.57
CA PRO A 213 53.44 12.44 16.44
C PRO A 213 53.36 13.97 16.43
N ALA A 214 53.03 14.58 15.29
CA ALA A 214 52.72 16.00 15.21
C ALA A 214 51.37 16.29 15.90
N VAL A 215 51.31 17.39 16.67
CA VAL A 215 50.09 17.82 17.38
C VAL A 215 49.88 19.30 17.13
N PHE A 216 48.73 19.63 16.52
CA PHE A 216 48.39 21.01 16.17
C PHE A 216 46.88 21.24 16.30
N GLY A 217 46.52 22.51 16.49
CA GLY A 217 45.15 22.93 16.45
C GLY A 217 44.64 23.05 15.02
N ALA A 218 43.46 22.58 14.76
CA ALA A 218 42.81 22.67 13.47
C ALA A 218 41.36 23.15 13.62
N GLU A 219 40.92 23.97 12.67
CA GLU A 219 39.53 24.40 12.52
C GLU A 219 38.88 23.66 11.37
N ILE A 220 37.74 23.01 11.63
CA ILE A 220 36.97 22.31 10.62
C ILE A 220 36.10 23.32 9.88
N LEU A 221 36.36 23.53 8.60
CA LEU A 221 35.66 24.48 7.77
C LEU A 221 34.41 23.83 7.12
N ILE A 222 34.51 22.57 6.69
CA ILE A 222 33.44 21.83 6.01
C ILE A 222 33.52 20.36 6.38
N GLY A 223 32.38 19.71 6.61
CA GLY A 223 32.25 18.27 6.77
C GLY A 223 32.63 17.73 8.15
N ARG A 224 33.07 16.47 8.22
CA ARG A 224 33.42 15.76 9.46
C ARG A 224 34.81 15.15 9.38
N LEU A 225 35.58 15.35 10.41
CA LEU A 225 36.88 14.71 10.58
C LEU A 225 36.70 13.41 11.39
N ARG A 226 37.27 12.31 10.90
CA ARG A 226 37.31 11.02 11.63
C ARG A 226 38.78 10.63 11.91
N GLN A 227 38.97 9.70 12.82
CA GLN A 227 40.26 9.10 13.06
C GLN A 227 40.69 8.19 11.90
N LYS A 228 41.98 8.03 11.70
CA LYS A 228 42.61 7.12 10.71
C LYS A 228 42.25 7.43 9.25
N ILE A 229 42.10 8.70 8.90
CA ILE A 229 41.89 9.13 7.51
C ILE A 229 43.19 9.67 6.93
N SER A 230 43.33 9.56 5.60
CA SER A 230 44.43 10.20 4.88
C SER A 230 44.10 11.67 4.63
N ILE A 231 45.10 12.54 4.77
CA ILE A 231 44.98 13.97 4.56
C ILE A 231 45.71 14.32 3.26
N MET A 232 45.15 15.24 2.50
CA MET A 232 45.76 15.81 1.30
C MET A 232 45.94 17.32 1.49
N ASP A 233 47.02 17.85 0.92
CA ASP A 233 47.22 19.28 0.85
C ASP A 233 46.39 19.94 -0.26
N GLU A 234 46.43 21.26 -0.37
CA GLU A 234 45.67 22.03 -1.40
C GLU A 234 46.10 21.66 -2.83
N LYS A 235 47.26 21.03 -3.02
CA LYS A 235 47.79 20.57 -4.30
C LYS A 235 47.42 19.12 -4.60
N GLY A 236 46.62 18.48 -3.74
CA GLY A 236 46.21 17.08 -3.89
C GLY A 236 47.27 16.05 -3.49
N LYS A 237 48.37 16.49 -2.87
CA LYS A 237 49.41 15.59 -2.39
C LYS A 237 49.02 15.02 -1.01
N ARG A 238 49.17 13.73 -0.86
CA ARG A 238 48.92 13.03 0.41
C ARG A 238 49.98 13.45 1.43
N VAL A 239 49.54 13.83 2.61
CA VAL A 239 50.40 14.14 3.77
C VAL A 239 50.44 12.88 4.63
N GLU A 240 51.63 12.32 4.82
CA GLU A 240 51.91 11.16 5.68
C GLU A 240 52.17 11.58 7.13
#